data_ad132d49a4264d3d3727e7440528d3a7
#
_entry.id   ad132d49a4264d3d3727e7440528d3a7
#
_cell.length_a   1.000
_cell.length_b   1.000
_cell.length_c   1.000
_cell.angle_alpha   90.00
_cell.angle_beta   90.00
_cell.angle_gamma   90.00
#
_symmetry.space_group_name_H-M   'P 1'
#
loop_
_entity.id
_entity.type
_entity.pdbx_description
1 polymer ?
#
loop_
_entity_poly.entity_id
_entity_poly.type
_entity_poly.pdbx_seq_one_letter_code
_entity_poly.pdbx_strand_id
1 'polypeptide(L)'
;DIDTLFDIGVDKGRIVAIEPALAAEGEEIELGGRMVTPGFVETHIHLDKSCIIERCGPEQDGQAMAVKRVAAAKPEFTVQDVRARAQRTLEKCILNGATHMRTHVEVDPGVGSRGMEGVFSLVEDYKWAIDIEICVFPQEGLACNPGTEALMTAALKSGAATVVGAAPGYEEGDHNVQIDRVFELAQEFDVDIDMHLDFGNTPDDMDIMHVCDLTEKYGYGGRVAVGHMTKLSVAPPEQLSPIVKRLADVGVTVTVLPATDLFLMGRHQDHSVLRGVVAAHELVHAGVNCTLSTNNVLNPFTPFGDGSLIRMANMYANVCQVNNPGDMRACFDMFTQRSANLLRLDDYGVSVGNSADLVVLNCERPEAAIAENIAPIYGFKRGRRTFTRQSAQLHR
;
A
#
# COMPACT_ATOMS: atom_id res chain seq x y z
N ASP A 1 15.96 -18.85 17.43
CA ASP A 1 15.52 -19.89 18.36
C ASP A 1 14.20 -19.44 18.95
N ILE A 2 13.09 -20.13 18.61
CA ILE A 2 11.71 -19.74 19.03
C ILE A 2 11.49 -19.93 20.55
N ASP A 3 12.39 -20.60 21.22
CA ASP A 3 12.28 -20.92 22.65
C ASP A 3 12.97 -19.87 23.55
N THR A 4 13.62 -18.87 22.96
CA THR A 4 14.33 -17.84 23.71
C THR A 4 13.57 -16.51 23.65
N LEU A 5 13.16 -16.02 24.81
CA LEU A 5 12.58 -14.69 24.96
C LEU A 5 13.68 -13.64 25.04
N PHE A 6 13.45 -12.49 24.43
CA PHE A 6 14.36 -11.35 24.46
C PHE A 6 13.60 -10.11 24.93
N ASP A 7 14.28 -9.30 25.73
CA ASP A 7 13.83 -7.95 26.04
C ASP A 7 14.36 -6.98 24.99
N ILE A 8 13.59 -5.95 24.70
CA ILE A 8 13.95 -4.91 23.74
C ILE A 8 14.11 -3.60 24.51
N GLY A 9 15.34 -3.13 24.62
CA GLY A 9 15.66 -1.83 25.21
C GLY A 9 15.51 -0.72 24.18
N VAL A 10 14.81 0.36 24.56
CA VAL A 10 14.58 1.53 23.71
C VAL A 10 15.03 2.80 24.42
N ASP A 11 15.88 3.61 23.76
CA ASP A 11 16.27 4.95 24.21
C ASP A 11 16.19 5.94 23.07
N LYS A 12 15.65 7.13 23.32
CA LYS A 12 15.51 8.23 22.36
C LYS A 12 14.94 7.81 21.01
N GLY A 13 13.95 6.90 21.06
CA GLY A 13 13.23 6.45 19.89
C GLY A 13 13.92 5.37 19.06
N ARG A 14 15.08 4.85 19.52
CA ARG A 14 15.82 3.79 18.83
C ARG A 14 15.94 2.54 19.70
N ILE A 15 16.04 1.38 19.06
CA ILE A 15 16.36 0.12 19.71
C ILE A 15 17.84 0.15 20.08
N VAL A 16 18.15 0.04 21.38
CA VAL A 16 19.54 0.10 21.88
C VAL A 16 20.06 -1.24 22.36
N ALA A 17 19.17 -2.19 22.68
CA ALA A 17 19.55 -3.54 23.09
C ALA A 17 18.44 -4.55 22.72
N ILE A 18 18.83 -5.79 22.42
CA ILE A 18 17.95 -6.96 22.28
C ILE A 18 18.67 -8.11 22.96
N GLU A 19 18.33 -8.39 24.21
CA GLU A 19 19.03 -9.36 25.02
C GLU A 19 18.08 -10.12 25.97
N PRO A 20 18.40 -11.35 26.38
CA PRO A 20 17.65 -12.00 27.44
C PRO A 20 17.92 -11.26 28.78
N ALA A 21 16.86 -10.91 29.49
CA ALA A 21 16.90 -10.33 30.83
C ALA A 21 17.67 -9.00 30.92
N LEU A 22 17.22 -7.98 30.20
CA LEU A 22 17.72 -6.61 30.36
C LEU A 22 17.31 -6.04 31.72
N ALA A 23 18.25 -5.34 32.36
CA ALA A 23 17.92 -4.52 33.53
C ALA A 23 17.28 -3.22 33.05
N ALA A 24 16.02 -2.96 33.40
CA ALA A 24 15.33 -1.75 33.01
C ALA A 24 15.69 -0.57 33.92
N GLU A 25 15.91 0.60 33.31
CA GLU A 25 16.09 1.88 33.99
C GLU A 25 14.90 2.83 33.78
N GLY A 26 13.79 2.34 33.15
CA GLY A 26 12.66 3.15 32.75
C GLY A 26 11.30 2.43 32.84
N GLU A 27 10.36 2.83 31.99
CA GLU A 27 9.05 2.17 31.89
C GLU A 27 9.21 0.76 31.31
N GLU A 28 8.72 -0.22 32.03
CA GLU A 28 8.66 -1.61 31.58
C GLU A 28 7.26 -1.96 31.07
N ILE A 29 7.20 -2.69 29.95
CA ILE A 29 5.96 -3.20 29.38
C ILE A 29 6.10 -4.71 29.28
N GLU A 30 5.41 -5.43 30.16
CA GLU A 30 5.37 -6.89 30.14
C GLU A 30 4.55 -7.40 28.95
N LEU A 31 5.17 -8.10 28.02
CA LEU A 31 4.54 -8.63 26.82
C LEU A 31 4.14 -10.11 26.93
N GLY A 32 4.67 -10.84 27.93
CA GLY A 32 4.31 -12.23 28.19
C GLY A 32 4.64 -13.18 27.02
N GLY A 33 5.78 -12.96 26.37
CA GLY A 33 6.23 -13.79 25.24
C GLY A 33 5.50 -13.54 23.91
N ARG A 34 4.76 -12.45 23.80
CA ARG A 34 4.07 -12.05 22.55
C ARG A 34 5.06 -11.61 21.50
N MET A 35 4.69 -11.81 20.24
CA MET A 35 5.52 -11.42 19.11
C MET A 35 5.61 -9.89 18.99
N VAL A 36 6.85 -9.38 18.93
CA VAL A 36 7.15 -8.01 18.52
C VAL A 36 7.64 -8.03 17.08
N THR A 37 7.05 -7.18 16.24
CA THR A 37 7.38 -7.04 14.82
C THR A 37 7.64 -5.57 14.51
N PRO A 38 8.36 -5.25 13.42
CA PRO A 38 8.40 -3.87 12.94
C PRO A 38 6.98 -3.36 12.66
N GLY A 39 6.78 -2.05 12.75
CA GLY A 39 5.53 -1.42 12.35
C GLY A 39 5.20 -1.69 10.88
N PHE A 40 3.93 -1.86 10.57
CA PHE A 40 3.50 -2.19 9.22
C PHE A 40 3.67 -1.01 8.26
N VAL A 41 3.87 -1.33 6.98
CA VAL A 41 4.10 -0.34 5.92
C VAL A 41 2.99 -0.48 4.87
N GLU A 42 2.12 0.52 4.81
CA GLU A 42 1.05 0.64 3.82
C GLU A 42 1.61 1.32 2.57
N THR A 43 1.84 0.58 1.49
CA THR A 43 2.51 1.10 0.30
C THR A 43 1.56 1.66 -0.76
N HIS A 44 0.24 1.44 -0.63
CA HIS A 44 -0.71 1.89 -1.64
C HIS A 44 -2.12 2.02 -1.06
N ILE A 45 -2.52 3.24 -0.74
CA ILE A 45 -3.86 3.58 -0.25
C ILE A 45 -4.31 4.92 -0.83
N HIS A 46 -5.63 5.14 -0.92
CA HIS A 46 -6.23 6.41 -1.34
C HIS A 46 -6.95 7.09 -0.16
N LEU A 47 -6.25 7.98 0.54
CA LEU A 47 -6.85 8.73 1.64
C LEU A 47 -7.82 9.82 1.14
N ASP A 48 -7.53 10.46 0.00
CA ASP A 48 -8.28 11.56 -0.59
C ASP A 48 -9.72 11.21 -0.96
N LYS A 49 -9.96 9.98 -1.41
CA LYS A 49 -11.28 9.46 -1.79
C LYS A 49 -11.80 8.35 -0.86
N SER A 50 -11.25 8.20 0.33
CA SER A 50 -11.79 7.27 1.33
C SER A 50 -13.10 7.76 1.94
N CYS A 51 -13.95 6.84 2.40
CA CYS A 51 -15.20 7.12 3.11
C CYS A 51 -16.21 7.98 2.33
N ILE A 52 -16.34 7.79 1.01
CA ILE A 52 -17.27 8.52 0.13
C ILE A 52 -18.40 7.66 -0.42
N ILE A 53 -18.49 6.38 -0.08
CA ILE A 53 -19.43 5.43 -0.68
C ILE A 53 -20.89 5.92 -0.62
N GLU A 54 -21.29 6.56 0.48
CA GLU A 54 -22.66 7.08 0.67
C GLU A 54 -23.00 8.25 -0.25
N ARG A 55 -21.98 8.96 -0.80
CA ARG A 55 -22.13 10.09 -1.71
C ARG A 55 -22.16 9.66 -3.19
N CYS A 56 -21.80 8.44 -3.49
CA CYS A 56 -21.50 7.98 -4.84
C CYS A 56 -22.69 7.28 -5.53
N GLY A 57 -23.91 7.40 -5.03
CA GLY A 57 -25.09 6.77 -5.61
C GLY A 57 -25.05 5.24 -5.63
N PRO A 58 -26.08 4.56 -6.14
CA PRO A 58 -26.12 3.11 -6.19
C PRO A 58 -25.06 2.55 -7.12
N GLU A 59 -24.60 1.36 -6.80
CA GLU A 59 -23.59 0.65 -7.58
C GLU A 59 -24.11 0.29 -8.97
N GLN A 60 -23.26 0.52 -9.97
CA GLN A 60 -23.38 0.03 -11.33
C GLN A 60 -22.04 -0.58 -11.73
N ASP A 61 -22.03 -1.43 -12.74
CA ASP A 61 -20.96 -2.40 -12.99
C ASP A 61 -19.54 -1.85 -13.30
N GLY A 62 -18.52 -2.41 -12.63
CA GLY A 62 -17.13 -2.44 -13.03
C GLY A 62 -16.27 -1.20 -12.67
N GLN A 63 -14.98 -1.30 -12.96
CA GLN A 63 -13.95 -0.30 -12.63
C GLN A 63 -14.21 1.08 -13.27
N ALA A 64 -14.55 1.12 -14.55
CA ALA A 64 -14.84 2.36 -15.27
C ALA A 64 -16.03 3.13 -14.65
N MET A 65 -17.00 2.41 -14.09
CA MET A 65 -18.12 3.02 -13.38
C MET A 65 -17.70 3.54 -12.01
N ALA A 66 -16.80 2.86 -11.31
CA ALA A 66 -16.25 3.34 -10.03
C ALA A 66 -15.53 4.69 -10.21
N VAL A 67 -14.71 4.83 -11.28
CA VAL A 67 -14.07 6.12 -11.64
C VAL A 67 -15.11 7.21 -11.89
N LYS A 68 -16.12 6.95 -12.72
CA LYS A 68 -17.18 7.93 -13.02
C LYS A 68 -17.96 8.37 -11.78
N ARG A 69 -18.22 7.44 -10.86
CA ARG A 69 -18.92 7.74 -9.60
C ARG A 69 -18.07 8.63 -8.69
N VAL A 70 -16.76 8.40 -8.61
CA VAL A 70 -15.83 9.26 -7.86
C VAL A 70 -15.73 10.62 -8.54
N ALA A 71 -15.54 10.67 -9.86
CA ALA A 71 -15.48 11.91 -10.64
C ALA A 71 -16.72 12.80 -10.41
N ALA A 72 -17.91 12.19 -10.38
CA ALA A 72 -19.16 12.90 -10.11
C ALA A 72 -19.24 13.48 -8.68
N ALA A 73 -18.54 12.89 -7.71
CA ALA A 73 -18.51 13.37 -6.32
C ALA A 73 -17.44 14.46 -6.06
N LYS A 74 -16.38 14.52 -6.87
CA LYS A 74 -15.23 15.44 -6.71
C LYS A 74 -15.60 16.93 -6.61
N PRO A 75 -16.61 17.46 -7.35
CA PRO A 75 -16.99 18.88 -7.22
C PRO A 75 -17.42 19.30 -5.82
N GLU A 76 -17.93 18.37 -5.00
CA GLU A 76 -18.36 18.60 -3.63
C GLU A 76 -17.22 18.50 -2.60
N PHE A 77 -16.02 18.06 -3.02
CA PHE A 77 -14.88 17.93 -2.12
C PHE A 77 -14.39 19.32 -1.70
N THR A 78 -14.25 19.53 -0.40
CA THR A 78 -13.51 20.65 0.19
C THR A 78 -12.25 20.13 0.88
N VAL A 79 -11.27 20.99 1.12
CA VAL A 79 -10.05 20.65 1.86
C VAL A 79 -10.39 20.05 3.23
N GLN A 80 -11.34 20.66 3.93
CA GLN A 80 -11.79 20.23 5.27
C GLN A 80 -12.49 18.86 5.22
N ASP A 81 -13.31 18.62 4.20
CA ASP A 81 -13.99 17.35 4.00
C ASP A 81 -12.98 16.23 3.69
N VAL A 82 -12.06 16.47 2.75
CA VAL A 82 -11.00 15.49 2.44
C VAL A 82 -10.17 15.19 3.68
N ARG A 83 -9.72 16.22 4.40
CA ARG A 83 -8.97 16.04 5.64
C ARG A 83 -9.71 15.16 6.66
N ALA A 84 -10.99 15.44 6.92
CA ALA A 84 -11.76 14.69 7.92
C ALA A 84 -11.93 13.20 7.54
N ARG A 85 -12.18 12.91 6.26
CA ARG A 85 -12.31 11.53 5.76
C ARG A 85 -10.98 10.78 5.74
N ALA A 86 -9.94 11.46 5.27
CA ALA A 86 -8.57 10.96 5.25
C ALA A 86 -8.09 10.64 6.68
N GLN A 87 -8.32 11.55 7.63
CA GLN A 87 -8.00 11.34 9.05
C GLN A 87 -8.68 10.09 9.62
N ARG A 88 -9.97 9.91 9.36
CA ARG A 88 -10.73 8.72 9.81
C ARG A 88 -10.10 7.42 9.31
N THR A 89 -9.63 7.41 8.08
CA THR A 89 -8.99 6.22 7.48
C THR A 89 -7.57 6.03 8.00
N LEU A 90 -6.80 7.11 8.10
CA LEU A 90 -5.44 7.12 8.64
C LEU A 90 -5.40 6.57 10.08
N GLU A 91 -6.31 7.04 10.94
CA GLU A 91 -6.41 6.55 12.33
C GLU A 91 -6.71 5.06 12.40
N LYS A 92 -7.54 4.52 11.49
CA LYS A 92 -7.75 3.07 11.38
C LYS A 92 -6.48 2.33 11.01
N CYS A 93 -5.68 2.84 10.05
CA CYS A 93 -4.42 2.23 9.66
C CYS A 93 -3.43 2.23 10.84
N ILE A 94 -3.31 3.34 11.58
CA ILE A 94 -2.47 3.44 12.80
C ILE A 94 -2.92 2.41 13.84
N LEU A 95 -4.23 2.32 14.14
CA LEU A 95 -4.78 1.36 15.11
C LEU A 95 -4.61 -0.10 14.66
N ASN A 96 -4.34 -0.34 13.38
CA ASN A 96 -4.01 -1.65 12.82
C ASN A 96 -2.51 -1.84 12.56
N GLY A 97 -1.66 -1.00 13.15
CA GLY A 97 -0.22 -1.21 13.21
C GLY A 97 0.61 -0.51 12.13
N ALA A 98 0.02 0.28 11.25
CA ALA A 98 0.79 1.04 10.27
C ALA A 98 1.62 2.15 10.93
N THR A 99 2.91 2.21 10.58
CA THR A 99 3.86 3.24 11.02
C THR A 99 4.47 4.03 9.86
N HIS A 100 4.28 3.54 8.63
CA HIS A 100 4.67 4.20 7.39
C HIS A 100 3.57 4.01 6.34
N MET A 101 3.40 5.00 5.48
CA MET A 101 2.34 5.00 4.48
C MET A 101 2.76 5.75 3.22
N ARG A 102 2.49 5.13 2.05
CA ARG A 102 2.39 5.84 0.76
C ARG A 102 0.92 5.96 0.40
N THR A 103 0.41 7.18 0.28
CA THR A 103 -0.97 7.42 -0.16
C THR A 103 -1.00 8.06 -1.54
N HIS A 104 -1.85 7.53 -2.41
CA HIS A 104 -2.09 8.09 -3.74
C HIS A 104 -3.17 9.16 -3.64
N VAL A 105 -2.92 10.30 -4.27
CA VAL A 105 -3.84 11.45 -4.30
C VAL A 105 -4.09 11.87 -5.74
N GLU A 106 -5.34 11.90 -6.12
CA GLU A 106 -5.79 12.33 -7.44
C GLU A 106 -5.71 13.85 -7.58
N VAL A 107 -5.21 14.29 -8.72
CA VAL A 107 -5.31 15.69 -9.15
C VAL A 107 -5.82 15.74 -10.59
N ASP A 108 -6.78 16.61 -10.82
CA ASP A 108 -7.38 16.92 -12.12
C ASP A 108 -8.17 18.24 -12.04
N PRO A 109 -8.63 18.81 -13.16
CA PRO A 109 -9.42 20.06 -13.12
C PRO A 109 -10.70 19.97 -12.29
N GLY A 110 -11.28 18.78 -12.11
CA GLY A 110 -12.51 18.57 -11.33
C GLY A 110 -12.30 18.72 -9.82
N VAL A 111 -11.19 18.20 -9.30
CA VAL A 111 -10.84 18.28 -7.88
C VAL A 111 -9.83 19.37 -7.57
N GLY A 112 -9.02 19.82 -8.54
CA GLY A 112 -7.93 20.76 -8.33
C GLY A 112 -6.92 20.26 -7.31
N SER A 113 -6.44 21.13 -6.41
CA SER A 113 -5.51 20.80 -5.32
C SER A 113 -6.19 20.33 -4.02
N ARG A 114 -7.54 20.34 -3.95
CA ARG A 114 -8.27 20.10 -2.69
C ARG A 114 -7.95 18.76 -2.03
N GLY A 115 -7.77 17.70 -2.85
CA GLY A 115 -7.32 16.39 -2.38
C GLY A 115 -5.95 16.46 -1.73
N MET A 116 -4.98 17.06 -2.45
CA MET A 116 -3.61 17.23 -1.98
C MET A 116 -3.54 18.04 -0.68
N GLU A 117 -4.17 19.22 -0.63
CA GLU A 117 -4.16 20.08 0.55
C GLU A 117 -4.76 19.38 1.78
N GLY A 118 -5.89 18.66 1.59
CA GLY A 118 -6.55 17.93 2.67
C GLY A 118 -5.66 16.82 3.24
N VAL A 119 -5.05 15.99 2.39
CA VAL A 119 -4.18 14.90 2.81
C VAL A 119 -2.85 15.42 3.35
N PHE A 120 -2.21 16.39 2.68
CA PHE A 120 -0.94 16.96 3.10
C PHE A 120 -1.00 17.57 4.50
N SER A 121 -2.14 18.17 4.86
CA SER A 121 -2.35 18.72 6.21
C SER A 121 -2.23 17.69 7.33
N LEU A 122 -2.33 16.39 7.03
CA LEU A 122 -2.19 15.31 8.02
C LEU A 122 -0.74 14.85 8.20
N VAL A 123 0.15 15.15 7.27
CA VAL A 123 1.55 14.65 7.29
C VAL A 123 2.26 15.04 8.58
N GLU A 124 2.29 16.33 8.90
CA GLU A 124 2.95 16.82 10.12
C GLU A 124 2.12 16.53 11.38
N ASP A 125 0.79 16.65 11.29
CA ASP A 125 -0.09 16.41 12.44
C ASP A 125 -0.04 14.98 12.96
N TYR A 126 0.26 13.99 12.10
CA TYR A 126 0.32 12.58 12.48
C TYR A 126 1.74 12.00 12.53
N LYS A 127 2.78 12.80 12.34
CA LYS A 127 4.19 12.37 12.39
C LYS A 127 4.59 11.68 13.70
N TRP A 128 3.84 11.93 14.76
CA TRP A 128 4.01 11.26 16.03
C TRP A 128 3.61 9.77 16.01
N ALA A 129 2.85 9.32 15.01
CA ALA A 129 2.32 7.96 14.90
C ALA A 129 2.66 7.27 13.60
N ILE A 130 2.81 8.02 12.50
CA ILE A 130 3.02 7.47 11.17
C ILE A 130 3.76 8.48 10.29
N ASP A 131 4.69 8.00 9.47
CA ASP A 131 5.28 8.79 8.39
C ASP A 131 4.49 8.57 7.11
N ILE A 132 4.13 9.66 6.41
CA ILE A 132 3.30 9.63 5.21
C ILE A 132 4.07 10.25 4.05
N GLU A 133 4.19 9.53 2.95
CA GLU A 133 4.58 10.07 1.65
C GLU A 133 3.36 10.10 0.71
N ILE A 134 3.33 11.07 -0.19
CA ILE A 134 2.21 11.27 -1.10
C ILE A 134 2.66 11.03 -2.53
N CYS A 135 1.94 10.13 -3.21
CA CYS A 135 2.03 9.89 -4.64
C CYS A 135 0.94 10.69 -5.35
N VAL A 136 1.32 11.68 -6.15
CA VAL A 136 0.37 12.42 -6.98
C VAL A 136 0.17 11.69 -8.32
N PHE A 137 -1.09 11.50 -8.75
CA PHE A 137 -1.37 10.76 -9.98
C PHE A 137 -2.64 11.23 -10.72
N PRO A 138 -2.73 10.98 -12.05
CA PRO A 138 -3.81 11.41 -12.93
C PRO A 138 -4.82 10.27 -13.16
N GLN A 139 -5.77 10.05 -12.25
CA GLN A 139 -6.75 8.94 -12.36
C GLN A 139 -7.58 8.97 -13.65
N GLU A 140 -7.90 10.17 -14.16
CA GLU A 140 -8.77 10.36 -15.32
C GLU A 140 -7.99 10.76 -16.58
N GLY A 141 -6.72 10.34 -16.67
CA GLY A 141 -5.83 10.64 -17.78
C GLY A 141 -4.98 11.90 -17.58
N LEU A 142 -3.89 11.98 -18.29
CA LEU A 142 -2.93 13.07 -18.26
C LEU A 142 -3.04 13.93 -19.52
N ALA A 143 -2.77 13.34 -20.69
CA ALA A 143 -2.82 14.04 -21.96
C ALA A 143 -4.27 14.28 -22.42
N CYS A 144 -5.17 13.33 -22.18
CA CYS A 144 -6.59 13.46 -22.50
C CYS A 144 -7.36 14.36 -21.51
N ASN A 145 -6.75 14.79 -20.40
CA ASN A 145 -7.37 15.67 -19.38
C ASN A 145 -6.55 16.95 -19.16
N PRO A 146 -6.66 17.96 -20.05
CA PRO A 146 -5.81 19.17 -20.03
C PRO A 146 -5.88 19.94 -18.71
N GLY A 147 -4.72 20.25 -18.14
CA GLY A 147 -4.56 20.93 -16.85
C GLY A 147 -4.11 20.00 -15.70
N THR A 148 -4.27 18.69 -15.85
CA THR A 148 -3.85 17.70 -14.85
C THR A 148 -2.33 17.72 -14.65
N GLU A 149 -1.53 17.77 -15.72
CA GLU A 149 -0.07 17.82 -15.63
C GLU A 149 0.42 19.04 -14.85
N ALA A 150 -0.20 20.21 -15.04
CA ALA A 150 0.17 21.41 -14.31
C ALA A 150 -0.07 21.25 -12.79
N LEU A 151 -1.14 20.56 -12.39
CA LEU A 151 -1.45 20.27 -10.98
C LEU A 151 -0.45 19.25 -10.39
N MET A 152 -0.10 18.20 -11.13
CA MET A 152 0.92 17.22 -10.72
C MET A 152 2.28 17.91 -10.53
N THR A 153 2.71 18.70 -11.51
CA THR A 153 3.95 19.46 -11.46
C THR A 153 3.99 20.43 -10.27
N ALA A 154 2.86 21.09 -9.97
CA ALA A 154 2.77 21.99 -8.82
C ALA A 154 2.91 21.24 -7.49
N ALA A 155 2.30 20.06 -7.36
CA ALA A 155 2.40 19.22 -6.17
C ALA A 155 3.85 18.73 -5.94
N LEU A 156 4.53 18.28 -7.00
CA LEU A 156 5.93 17.85 -6.95
C LEU A 156 6.85 19.03 -6.61
N LYS A 157 6.71 20.15 -7.31
CA LYS A 157 7.53 21.34 -7.12
C LYS A 157 7.41 21.94 -5.71
N SER A 158 6.26 21.84 -5.08
CA SER A 158 6.05 22.30 -3.70
C SER A 158 6.63 21.35 -2.64
N GLY A 159 7.01 20.12 -3.02
CA GLY A 159 7.41 19.07 -2.10
C GLY A 159 6.23 18.42 -1.33
N ALA A 160 4.99 18.77 -1.66
CA ALA A 160 3.82 18.13 -1.06
C ALA A 160 3.64 16.67 -1.54
N ALA A 161 4.04 16.39 -2.77
CA ALA A 161 4.18 15.02 -3.29
C ALA A 161 5.66 14.67 -3.44
N THR A 162 6.02 13.46 -3.04
CA THR A 162 7.39 12.90 -3.11
C THR A 162 7.47 11.65 -4.00
N VAL A 163 6.34 11.27 -4.59
CA VAL A 163 6.20 10.17 -5.54
C VAL A 163 5.26 10.62 -6.65
N VAL A 164 5.53 10.21 -7.88
CA VAL A 164 4.67 10.47 -9.04
C VAL A 164 4.08 9.16 -9.54
N GLY A 165 2.78 9.17 -9.83
CA GLY A 165 2.05 7.99 -10.29
C GLY A 165 1.43 8.17 -11.66
N ALA A 166 0.92 7.07 -12.19
CA ALA A 166 0.18 6.99 -13.43
C ALA A 166 -1.05 6.08 -13.30
N ALA A 167 -1.99 6.25 -14.22
CA ALA A 167 -3.11 5.36 -14.48
C ALA A 167 -3.32 5.25 -16.00
N PRO A 168 -2.38 4.63 -16.75
CA PRO A 168 -2.35 4.69 -18.23
C PRO A 168 -3.59 4.13 -18.89
N GLY A 169 -4.23 3.14 -18.25
CA GLY A 169 -5.49 2.55 -18.75
C GLY A 169 -6.68 3.53 -18.88
N TYR A 170 -6.52 4.77 -18.40
CA TYR A 170 -7.50 5.85 -18.57
C TYR A 170 -7.02 6.93 -19.56
N GLU A 171 -5.85 6.75 -20.17
CA GLU A 171 -5.43 7.62 -21.27
C GLU A 171 -6.18 7.26 -22.56
N GLU A 172 -6.59 8.26 -23.34
CA GLU A 172 -7.19 8.03 -24.64
C GLU A 172 -6.09 7.78 -25.68
N GLY A 173 -6.07 6.60 -26.29
CA GLY A 173 -5.11 6.24 -27.34
C GLY A 173 -3.87 5.50 -26.82
N ASP A 174 -2.69 6.10 -26.96
CA ASP A 174 -1.42 5.47 -26.60
C ASP A 174 -1.10 5.68 -25.11
N HIS A 175 -1.15 4.62 -24.32
CA HIS A 175 -0.82 4.60 -22.90
C HIS A 175 0.63 5.05 -22.60
N ASN A 176 1.53 4.82 -23.55
CA ASN A 176 2.94 5.17 -23.41
C ASN A 176 3.15 6.68 -23.23
N VAL A 177 2.29 7.51 -23.77
CA VAL A 177 2.35 8.97 -23.60
C VAL A 177 2.32 9.37 -22.12
N GLN A 178 1.46 8.74 -21.34
CA GLN A 178 1.38 9.00 -19.90
C GLN A 178 2.57 8.39 -19.14
N ILE A 179 2.96 7.16 -19.49
CA ILE A 179 4.08 6.45 -18.85
C ILE A 179 5.39 7.23 -19.07
N ASP A 180 5.68 7.60 -20.32
CA ASP A 180 6.90 8.38 -20.67
C ASP A 180 6.94 9.68 -19.88
N ARG A 181 5.83 10.42 -19.84
CA ARG A 181 5.75 11.68 -19.13
C ARG A 181 5.96 11.55 -17.63
N VAL A 182 5.45 10.49 -17.02
CA VAL A 182 5.66 10.22 -15.59
C VAL A 182 7.12 9.91 -15.30
N PHE A 183 7.82 9.15 -16.15
CA PHE A 183 9.27 8.96 -16.00
C PHE A 183 10.07 10.25 -16.17
N GLU A 184 9.68 11.15 -17.08
CA GLU A 184 10.30 12.48 -17.23
C GLU A 184 10.10 13.32 -15.96
N LEU A 185 8.89 13.38 -15.41
CA LEU A 185 8.60 14.09 -14.16
C LEU A 185 9.39 13.49 -12.99
N ALA A 186 9.48 12.16 -12.91
CA ALA A 186 10.27 11.50 -11.87
C ALA A 186 11.75 11.90 -11.92
N GLN A 187 12.33 12.02 -13.12
CA GLN A 187 13.70 12.49 -13.29
C GLN A 187 13.86 13.98 -12.98
N GLU A 188 12.92 14.82 -13.43
CA GLU A 188 12.93 16.26 -13.21
C GLU A 188 12.94 16.61 -11.72
N PHE A 189 12.16 15.87 -10.91
CA PHE A 189 11.99 16.13 -9.47
C PHE A 189 12.75 15.14 -8.57
N ASP A 190 13.46 14.18 -9.14
CA ASP A 190 14.16 13.09 -8.42
C ASP A 190 13.28 12.34 -7.42
N VAL A 191 12.08 11.95 -7.85
CA VAL A 191 11.08 11.24 -7.05
C VAL A 191 10.88 9.80 -7.53
N ASP A 192 10.29 8.96 -6.67
CA ASP A 192 9.94 7.59 -7.02
C ASP A 192 8.66 7.53 -7.88
N ILE A 193 8.40 6.38 -8.48
CA ILE A 193 7.26 6.14 -9.38
C ILE A 193 6.36 5.06 -8.77
N ASP A 194 5.02 5.28 -8.79
CA ASP A 194 4.04 4.27 -8.37
C ASP A 194 2.77 4.32 -9.24
N MET A 195 2.59 3.33 -10.11
CA MET A 195 1.58 3.34 -11.16
C MET A 195 0.45 2.35 -10.87
N HIS A 196 -0.79 2.70 -11.26
CA HIS A 196 -1.89 1.75 -11.44
C HIS A 196 -1.74 1.14 -12.83
N LEU A 197 -1.42 -0.15 -12.93
CA LEU A 197 -1.02 -0.74 -14.20
C LEU A 197 -1.72 -2.07 -14.49
N ASP A 198 -1.96 -2.34 -15.78
CA ASP A 198 -2.38 -3.64 -16.29
C ASP A 198 -3.57 -4.26 -15.55
N PHE A 199 -4.60 -3.44 -15.27
CA PHE A 199 -5.86 -3.90 -14.73
C PHE A 199 -6.76 -4.41 -15.86
N GLY A 200 -7.16 -5.69 -15.84
CA GLY A 200 -8.02 -6.27 -16.88
C GLY A 200 -8.23 -7.78 -16.75
N ASN A 201 -9.16 -8.30 -17.55
CA ASN A 201 -9.61 -9.69 -17.54
C ASN A 201 -8.89 -10.58 -18.57
N THR A 202 -8.02 -9.99 -19.39
CA THR A 202 -7.23 -10.70 -20.41
C THR A 202 -5.76 -10.32 -20.30
N PRO A 203 -4.84 -11.20 -20.72
CA PRO A 203 -3.40 -10.91 -20.65
C PRO A 203 -2.86 -10.11 -21.85
N ASP A 204 -3.76 -9.52 -22.64
CA ASP A 204 -3.41 -8.78 -23.84
C ASP A 204 -3.02 -7.33 -23.51
N ASP A 205 -2.25 -6.71 -24.38
CA ASP A 205 -1.91 -5.28 -24.37
C ASP A 205 -1.42 -4.78 -22.99
N MET A 206 -0.41 -5.49 -22.43
CA MET A 206 0.19 -5.10 -21.15
C MET A 206 1.27 -4.02 -21.33
N ASP A 207 1.18 -2.96 -20.50
CA ASP A 207 2.11 -1.83 -20.49
C ASP A 207 3.41 -2.12 -19.71
N ILE A 208 3.43 -3.19 -18.92
CA ILE A 208 4.53 -3.50 -17.99
C ILE A 208 5.90 -3.62 -18.68
N MET A 209 5.96 -4.12 -19.91
CA MET A 209 7.24 -4.26 -20.60
C MET A 209 7.84 -2.90 -20.94
N HIS A 210 7.01 -1.91 -21.34
CA HIS A 210 7.46 -0.54 -21.57
C HIS A 210 7.95 0.11 -20.27
N VAL A 211 7.24 -0.09 -19.15
CA VAL A 211 7.68 0.37 -17.81
C VAL A 211 9.04 -0.24 -17.45
N CYS A 212 9.25 -1.53 -17.69
CA CYS A 212 10.53 -2.19 -17.44
C CYS A 212 11.66 -1.59 -18.30
N ASP A 213 11.40 -1.32 -19.58
CA ASP A 213 12.40 -0.73 -20.49
C ASP A 213 12.80 0.68 -20.07
N LEU A 214 11.85 1.50 -19.62
CA LEU A 214 12.14 2.82 -19.08
C LEU A 214 12.86 2.75 -17.72
N THR A 215 12.47 1.81 -16.86
CA THR A 215 13.14 1.59 -15.57
C THR A 215 14.64 1.28 -15.79
N GLU A 216 14.96 0.40 -16.73
CA GLU A 216 16.35 0.08 -17.08
C GLU A 216 17.06 1.29 -17.73
N LYS A 217 16.42 1.90 -18.73
CA LYS A 217 16.95 3.05 -19.47
C LYS A 217 17.36 4.19 -18.56
N TYR A 218 16.58 4.48 -17.54
CA TYR A 218 16.80 5.60 -16.63
C TYR A 218 17.47 5.20 -15.30
N GLY A 219 17.76 3.92 -15.09
CA GLY A 219 18.39 3.44 -13.84
C GLY A 219 17.51 3.57 -12.62
N TYR A 220 16.20 3.39 -12.77
CA TYR A 220 15.18 3.53 -11.72
C TYR A 220 14.89 2.23 -10.96
N GLY A 221 15.71 1.19 -11.09
CA GLY A 221 15.55 -0.06 -10.34
C GLY A 221 15.43 0.18 -8.83
N GLY A 222 14.42 -0.42 -8.21
CA GLY A 222 14.09 -0.21 -6.80
C GLY A 222 13.31 1.07 -6.47
N ARG A 223 13.01 1.90 -7.47
CA ARG A 223 12.27 3.18 -7.33
C ARG A 223 10.92 3.17 -8.08
N VAL A 224 10.56 2.05 -8.72
CA VAL A 224 9.33 1.90 -9.50
C VAL A 224 8.46 0.82 -8.87
N ALA A 225 7.21 1.16 -8.58
CA ALA A 225 6.17 0.23 -8.20
C ALA A 225 5.02 0.24 -9.21
N VAL A 226 4.38 -0.91 -9.39
CA VAL A 226 3.17 -1.09 -10.19
C VAL A 226 2.10 -1.79 -9.37
N GLY A 227 0.97 -1.14 -9.21
CA GLY A 227 -0.18 -1.66 -8.46
C GLY A 227 -1.17 -2.41 -9.34
N HIS A 228 -1.94 -3.31 -8.74
CA HIS A 228 -2.93 -4.20 -9.34
C HIS A 228 -2.33 -5.34 -10.17
N MET A 229 -1.88 -5.07 -11.37
CA MET A 229 -1.32 -6.05 -12.31
C MET A 229 -2.23 -7.26 -12.55
N THR A 230 -3.56 -7.08 -12.49
CA THR A 230 -4.52 -8.19 -12.51
C THR A 230 -4.45 -9.02 -13.78
N LYS A 231 -3.98 -8.46 -14.91
CA LYS A 231 -3.70 -9.19 -16.15
C LYS A 231 -2.69 -10.34 -15.96
N LEU A 232 -1.74 -10.22 -15.00
CA LEU A 232 -0.81 -11.32 -14.69
C LEU A 232 -1.52 -12.52 -14.06
N SER A 233 -2.67 -12.32 -13.40
CA SER A 233 -3.44 -13.42 -12.79
C SER A 233 -4.13 -14.32 -13.82
N VAL A 234 -4.23 -13.88 -15.06
CA VAL A 234 -4.86 -14.59 -16.18
C VAL A 234 -3.89 -14.91 -17.31
N ALA A 235 -2.63 -14.49 -17.19
CA ALA A 235 -1.59 -14.77 -18.16
C ALA A 235 -1.15 -16.25 -18.10
N PRO A 236 -1.07 -16.95 -19.25
CA PRO A 236 -0.55 -18.30 -19.25
C PRO A 236 0.96 -18.32 -18.92
N PRO A 237 1.50 -19.45 -18.41
CA PRO A 237 2.87 -19.54 -17.93
C PRO A 237 3.95 -19.09 -18.94
N GLU A 238 3.74 -19.37 -20.21
CA GLU A 238 4.67 -18.99 -21.30
C GLU A 238 4.74 -17.47 -21.51
N GLN A 239 3.66 -16.73 -21.20
CA GLN A 239 3.61 -15.27 -21.25
C GLN A 239 4.07 -14.67 -19.92
N LEU A 240 3.68 -15.28 -18.80
CA LEU A 240 4.00 -14.78 -17.45
C LEU A 240 5.49 -14.85 -17.14
N SER A 241 6.15 -15.98 -17.44
CA SER A 241 7.54 -16.24 -17.05
C SER A 241 8.54 -15.18 -17.54
N PRO A 242 8.53 -14.74 -18.81
CA PRO A 242 9.43 -13.67 -19.26
C PRO A 242 9.14 -12.32 -18.60
N ILE A 243 7.89 -12.01 -18.29
CA ILE A 243 7.51 -10.78 -17.60
C ILE A 243 8.06 -10.80 -16.17
N VAL A 244 7.85 -11.88 -15.43
CA VAL A 244 8.35 -12.04 -14.06
C VAL A 244 9.86 -11.93 -14.00
N LYS A 245 10.56 -12.59 -14.94
CA LYS A 245 12.01 -12.45 -15.04
C LYS A 245 12.43 -11.00 -15.29
N ARG A 246 11.77 -10.30 -16.19
CA ARG A 246 12.07 -8.90 -16.51
C ARG A 246 11.86 -8.00 -15.32
N LEU A 247 10.75 -8.15 -14.57
CA LEU A 247 10.46 -7.43 -13.34
C LEU A 247 11.59 -7.58 -12.31
N ALA A 248 12.05 -8.83 -12.09
CA ALA A 248 13.14 -9.11 -11.16
C ALA A 248 14.47 -8.49 -11.62
N ASP A 249 14.81 -8.63 -12.91
CA ASP A 249 16.07 -8.15 -13.48
C ASP A 249 16.21 -6.62 -13.37
N VAL A 250 15.11 -5.86 -13.56
CA VAL A 250 15.15 -4.40 -13.55
C VAL A 250 14.76 -3.78 -12.19
N GLY A 251 14.30 -4.60 -11.25
CA GLY A 251 13.95 -4.14 -9.91
C GLY A 251 12.64 -3.34 -9.83
N VAL A 252 11.62 -3.70 -10.62
CA VAL A 252 10.27 -3.16 -10.50
C VAL A 252 9.51 -3.92 -9.41
N THR A 253 8.88 -3.21 -8.48
CA THR A 253 8.05 -3.79 -7.41
C THR A 253 6.61 -3.96 -7.86
N VAL A 254 6.00 -5.11 -7.53
CA VAL A 254 4.58 -5.37 -7.76
C VAL A 254 3.80 -5.23 -6.45
N THR A 255 2.80 -4.35 -6.41
CA THR A 255 1.91 -4.16 -5.25
C THR A 255 0.57 -4.83 -5.52
N VAL A 256 0.23 -5.88 -4.74
CA VAL A 256 -1.08 -6.52 -4.83
C VAL A 256 -2.09 -5.85 -3.91
N LEU A 257 -3.31 -5.72 -4.40
CA LEU A 257 -4.39 -4.95 -3.79
C LEU A 257 -5.67 -5.81 -3.63
N PRO A 258 -5.60 -6.89 -2.82
CA PRO A 258 -6.52 -8.03 -2.91
C PRO A 258 -7.99 -7.64 -2.75
N ALA A 259 -8.34 -6.69 -1.89
CA ALA A 259 -9.73 -6.31 -1.66
C ALA A 259 -10.36 -5.62 -2.88
N THR A 260 -9.62 -4.70 -3.52
CA THR A 260 -10.10 -3.98 -4.71
C THR A 260 -10.10 -4.88 -5.94
N ASP A 261 -9.02 -5.64 -6.14
CA ASP A 261 -8.88 -6.54 -7.28
C ASP A 261 -9.97 -7.60 -7.28
N LEU A 262 -10.15 -8.29 -6.15
CA LEU A 262 -11.21 -9.28 -6.00
C LEU A 262 -12.62 -8.69 -6.18
N PHE A 263 -12.85 -7.47 -5.69
CA PHE A 263 -14.18 -6.82 -5.78
C PHE A 263 -14.52 -6.37 -7.20
N LEU A 264 -13.54 -5.90 -7.98
CA LEU A 264 -13.79 -5.34 -9.31
C LEU A 264 -13.66 -6.36 -10.44
N MET A 265 -12.85 -7.42 -10.26
CA MET A 265 -12.61 -8.42 -11.30
C MET A 265 -13.79 -9.38 -11.46
N GLY A 266 -14.00 -9.84 -12.70
CA GLY A 266 -14.96 -10.90 -13.01
C GLY A 266 -16.44 -10.52 -12.88
N ARG A 267 -16.79 -9.27 -12.66
CA ARG A 267 -18.18 -8.83 -12.36
C ARG A 267 -19.18 -9.08 -13.48
N HIS A 268 -18.72 -9.25 -14.72
CA HIS A 268 -19.57 -9.58 -15.85
C HIS A 268 -19.76 -11.08 -16.08
N GLN A 269 -19.08 -11.90 -15.27
CA GLN A 269 -19.13 -13.36 -15.37
C GLN A 269 -20.21 -13.91 -14.44
N ASP A 270 -21.06 -14.78 -14.98
CA ASP A 270 -22.12 -15.48 -14.24
C ASP A 270 -21.68 -16.87 -13.74
N HIS A 271 -20.55 -17.37 -14.24
CA HIS A 271 -19.91 -18.62 -13.82
C HIS A 271 -18.40 -18.56 -14.02
N SER A 272 -17.64 -19.42 -13.34
CA SER A 272 -16.16 -19.47 -13.40
C SER A 272 -15.51 -18.09 -13.20
N VAL A 273 -16.02 -17.32 -12.25
CA VAL A 273 -15.64 -15.92 -12.01
C VAL A 273 -14.16 -15.81 -11.67
N LEU A 274 -13.47 -14.93 -12.37
CA LEU A 274 -12.05 -14.64 -12.14
C LEU A 274 -11.83 -14.03 -10.75
N ARG A 275 -10.82 -14.51 -10.02
CA ARG A 275 -10.42 -13.92 -8.73
C ARG A 275 -9.66 -12.61 -8.89
N GLY A 276 -8.90 -12.45 -9.97
CA GLY A 276 -8.20 -11.22 -10.36
C GLY A 276 -7.06 -10.80 -9.44
N VAL A 277 -6.61 -11.66 -8.54
CA VAL A 277 -5.52 -11.38 -7.60
C VAL A 277 -4.27 -12.14 -8.04
N VAL A 278 -3.17 -11.39 -8.23
CA VAL A 278 -1.88 -11.96 -8.65
C VAL A 278 -1.28 -12.80 -7.52
N ALA A 279 -0.76 -13.99 -7.84
CA ALA A 279 -0.04 -14.86 -6.90
C ALA A 279 1.37 -14.30 -6.58
N ALA A 280 1.42 -13.14 -5.90
CA ALA A 280 2.65 -12.41 -5.64
C ALA A 280 3.70 -13.19 -4.82
N HIS A 281 3.28 -14.16 -3.99
CA HIS A 281 4.22 -15.03 -3.28
C HIS A 281 5.05 -15.90 -4.25
N GLU A 282 4.49 -16.28 -5.40
CA GLU A 282 5.23 -16.98 -6.46
C GLU A 282 6.20 -16.04 -7.18
N LEU A 283 5.80 -14.77 -7.41
CA LEU A 283 6.68 -13.74 -7.96
C LEU A 283 7.86 -13.47 -7.01
N VAL A 284 7.61 -13.49 -5.69
CA VAL A 284 8.64 -13.37 -4.66
C VAL A 284 9.68 -14.49 -4.77
N HIS A 285 9.25 -15.73 -5.00
CA HIS A 285 10.18 -16.86 -5.23
C HIS A 285 11.04 -16.68 -6.48
N ALA A 286 10.52 -15.97 -7.48
CA ALA A 286 11.26 -15.62 -8.70
C ALA A 286 12.15 -14.37 -8.56
N GLY A 287 12.23 -13.76 -7.37
CA GLY A 287 13.11 -12.63 -7.07
C GLY A 287 12.48 -11.24 -7.22
N VAL A 288 11.21 -11.15 -7.57
CA VAL A 288 10.50 -9.86 -7.63
C VAL A 288 10.24 -9.34 -6.22
N ASN A 289 10.47 -8.05 -5.96
CA ASN A 289 9.95 -7.44 -4.75
C ASN A 289 8.44 -7.27 -4.91
N CYS A 290 7.67 -7.82 -3.96
CA CYS A 290 6.22 -7.69 -3.97
C CYS A 290 5.74 -7.12 -2.64
N THR A 291 4.75 -6.21 -2.69
CA THR A 291 4.08 -5.65 -1.52
C THR A 291 2.59 -5.94 -1.55
N LEU A 292 1.95 -5.82 -0.40
CA LEU A 292 0.52 -6.06 -0.23
C LEU A 292 -0.08 -4.89 0.54
N SER A 293 -1.17 -4.31 0.00
CA SER A 293 -1.70 -3.06 0.51
C SER A 293 -3.24 -3.01 0.51
N THR A 294 -3.78 -1.98 1.17
CA THR A 294 -5.23 -1.81 1.37
C THR A 294 -5.94 -1.26 0.14
N ASN A 295 -5.31 -0.34 -0.58
CA ASN A 295 -5.84 0.44 -1.70
C ASN A 295 -7.01 1.34 -1.31
N ASN A 296 -8.24 0.85 -1.36
CA ASN A 296 -9.46 1.64 -1.21
C ASN A 296 -10.23 1.27 0.07
N VAL A 297 -10.86 2.27 0.70
CA VAL A 297 -11.65 2.11 1.92
C VAL A 297 -12.97 2.87 1.80
N LEU A 298 -14.10 2.15 1.83
CA LEU A 298 -15.44 2.72 1.83
C LEU A 298 -15.69 3.73 0.69
N ASN A 299 -15.33 3.33 -0.53
CA ASN A 299 -15.55 4.09 -1.75
C ASN A 299 -16.05 3.17 -2.88
N PRO A 300 -16.37 3.69 -4.09
CA PRO A 300 -16.88 2.87 -5.19
C PRO A 300 -15.95 1.75 -5.68
N PHE A 301 -14.64 1.86 -5.48
CA PHE A 301 -13.69 0.81 -5.86
C PHE A 301 -13.65 -0.34 -4.84
N THR A 302 -13.90 -0.04 -3.56
CA THR A 302 -14.01 -1.04 -2.49
C THR A 302 -14.94 -0.50 -1.40
N PRO A 303 -16.20 -0.95 -1.32
CA PRO A 303 -17.18 -0.43 -0.36
C PRO A 303 -16.96 -0.93 1.07
N PHE A 304 -15.86 -1.62 1.33
CA PHE A 304 -15.45 -2.20 2.60
C PHE A 304 -14.09 -1.64 3.03
N GLY A 305 -13.63 -2.00 4.21
CA GLY A 305 -12.25 -1.75 4.64
C GLY A 305 -12.14 -1.08 6.01
N ASP A 306 -11.06 -1.42 6.68
CA ASP A 306 -10.70 -0.97 8.03
C ASP A 306 -9.23 -0.56 8.14
N GLY A 307 -8.46 -0.60 7.03
CA GLY A 307 -7.03 -0.29 7.01
C GLY A 307 -6.16 -1.36 7.66
N SER A 308 -6.64 -2.61 7.79
CA SER A 308 -5.86 -3.71 8.37
C SER A 308 -5.10 -4.48 7.29
N LEU A 309 -3.77 -4.37 7.30
CA LEU A 309 -2.89 -5.13 6.40
C LEU A 309 -2.90 -6.64 6.72
N ILE A 310 -3.07 -7.02 7.99
CA ILE A 310 -3.24 -8.43 8.36
C ILE A 310 -4.51 -9.01 7.72
N ARG A 311 -5.62 -8.27 7.74
CA ARG A 311 -6.86 -8.69 7.06
C ARG A 311 -6.65 -8.78 5.54
N MET A 312 -5.89 -7.87 4.95
CA MET A 312 -5.54 -7.95 3.52
C MET A 312 -4.72 -9.21 3.23
N ALA A 313 -3.73 -9.52 4.07
CA ALA A 313 -2.91 -10.73 3.94
C ALA A 313 -3.73 -12.02 4.15
N ASN A 314 -4.67 -12.04 5.10
CA ASN A 314 -5.60 -13.16 5.29
C ASN A 314 -6.49 -13.36 4.05
N MET A 315 -7.10 -12.28 3.53
CA MET A 315 -7.89 -12.34 2.30
C MET A 315 -7.05 -12.84 1.12
N TYR A 316 -5.86 -12.29 0.93
CA TYR A 316 -4.91 -12.70 -0.10
C TYR A 316 -4.59 -14.20 0.00
N ALA A 317 -4.22 -14.69 1.20
CA ALA A 317 -3.89 -16.08 1.42
C ALA A 317 -5.06 -17.02 1.07
N ASN A 318 -6.32 -16.63 1.40
CA ASN A 318 -7.52 -17.37 1.02
C ASN A 318 -7.73 -17.39 -0.51
N VAL A 319 -7.63 -16.24 -1.17
CA VAL A 319 -7.87 -16.11 -2.62
C VAL A 319 -6.80 -16.84 -3.42
N CYS A 320 -5.53 -16.69 -3.06
CA CYS A 320 -4.39 -17.32 -3.72
C CYS A 320 -4.08 -18.73 -3.19
N GLN A 321 -4.89 -19.26 -2.25
CA GLN A 321 -4.77 -20.61 -1.69
C GLN A 321 -3.39 -20.89 -1.06
N VAL A 322 -2.81 -19.89 -0.40
CA VAL A 322 -1.54 -20.01 0.31
C VAL A 322 -1.75 -20.90 1.55
N ASN A 323 -0.98 -21.96 1.68
CA ASN A 323 -1.21 -22.98 2.71
C ASN A 323 0.04 -23.51 3.42
N ASN A 324 1.23 -23.06 3.02
CA ASN A 324 2.46 -23.49 3.69
C ASN A 324 3.08 -22.35 4.51
N PRO A 325 3.82 -22.67 5.60
CA PRO A 325 4.38 -21.66 6.49
C PRO A 325 5.35 -20.68 5.83
N GLY A 326 6.12 -21.14 4.82
CA GLY A 326 7.09 -20.28 4.11
C GLY A 326 6.38 -19.18 3.33
N ASP A 327 5.34 -19.53 2.57
CA ASP A 327 4.56 -18.57 1.79
C ASP A 327 3.70 -17.68 2.69
N MET A 328 3.18 -18.19 3.80
CA MET A 328 2.49 -17.36 4.79
C MET A 328 3.44 -16.31 5.40
N ARG A 329 4.70 -16.68 5.65
CA ARG A 329 5.72 -15.72 6.07
C ARG A 329 6.03 -14.70 4.98
N ALA A 330 6.16 -15.14 3.72
CA ALA A 330 6.32 -14.23 2.59
C ALA A 330 5.15 -13.24 2.48
N CYS A 331 3.91 -13.67 2.77
CA CYS A 331 2.76 -12.77 2.86
C CYS A 331 2.91 -11.72 3.97
N PHE A 332 3.46 -12.09 5.13
CA PHE A 332 3.75 -11.14 6.21
C PHE A 332 4.85 -10.15 5.80
N ASP A 333 5.88 -10.63 5.12
CA ASP A 333 6.98 -9.80 4.65
C ASP A 333 6.52 -8.79 3.58
N MET A 334 5.44 -9.05 2.83
CA MET A 334 4.89 -8.15 1.81
C MET A 334 4.27 -6.87 2.38
N PHE A 335 3.95 -6.80 3.67
CA PHE A 335 3.51 -5.55 4.32
C PHE A 335 4.43 -5.11 5.46
N THR A 336 5.62 -5.72 5.56
CA THR A 336 6.70 -5.37 6.47
C THR A 336 7.98 -5.12 5.69
N GLN A 337 8.95 -6.03 5.72
CA GLN A 337 10.29 -5.81 5.14
C GLN A 337 10.27 -5.49 3.63
N ARG A 338 9.45 -6.16 2.83
CA ARG A 338 9.38 -5.91 1.39
C ARG A 338 8.76 -4.56 1.06
N SER A 339 7.78 -4.14 1.84
CA SER A 339 7.21 -2.80 1.77
C SER A 339 8.20 -1.72 2.23
N ALA A 340 8.97 -1.99 3.28
CA ALA A 340 10.05 -1.10 3.71
C ALA A 340 11.15 -0.95 2.65
N ASN A 341 11.48 -2.03 1.94
CA ASN A 341 12.42 -1.97 0.81
C ASN A 341 11.91 -1.06 -0.32
N LEU A 342 10.61 -1.13 -0.65
CA LEU A 342 10.00 -0.25 -1.66
C LEU A 342 10.06 1.23 -1.23
N LEU A 343 9.75 1.54 0.02
CA LEU A 343 9.83 2.89 0.55
C LEU A 343 11.27 3.32 0.92
N ARG A 344 12.25 2.44 0.71
CA ARG A 344 13.67 2.67 1.00
C ARG A 344 13.93 3.13 2.42
N LEU A 345 13.31 2.45 3.40
CA LEU A 345 13.46 2.75 4.81
C LEU A 345 14.75 2.11 5.36
N ASP A 346 15.78 2.92 5.56
CA ASP A 346 17.12 2.43 5.94
C ASP A 346 17.21 1.92 7.40
N ASP A 347 16.37 2.43 8.31
CA ASP A 347 16.37 2.09 9.72
C ASP A 347 15.12 1.30 10.16
N TYR A 348 14.57 0.50 9.24
CA TYR A 348 13.42 -0.37 9.46
C TYR A 348 13.83 -1.76 9.98
N GLY A 349 13.02 -2.33 10.86
CA GLY A 349 13.22 -3.68 11.39
C GLY A 349 13.55 -3.71 12.88
N VAL A 350 13.36 -4.87 13.51
CA VAL A 350 13.69 -5.09 14.94
C VAL A 350 15.18 -5.44 15.04
N SER A 351 16.02 -4.41 15.03
CA SER A 351 17.48 -4.53 15.16
C SER A 351 18.06 -3.37 15.94
N VAL A 352 19.15 -3.60 16.67
CA VAL A 352 19.85 -2.54 17.42
C VAL A 352 20.30 -1.45 16.46
N GLY A 353 20.01 -0.20 16.80
CA GLY A 353 20.28 0.99 16.01
C GLY A 353 19.10 1.49 15.18
N ASN A 354 18.12 0.64 14.88
CA ASN A 354 16.94 1.02 14.10
C ASN A 354 15.93 1.83 14.91
N SER A 355 15.02 2.50 14.21
CA SER A 355 13.86 3.17 14.80
C SER A 355 13.01 2.17 15.59
N ALA A 356 12.57 2.56 16.78
CA ALA A 356 11.66 1.75 17.58
C ALA A 356 10.20 1.92 17.12
N ASP A 357 9.97 1.64 15.82
CA ASP A 357 8.66 1.58 15.19
C ASP A 357 8.19 0.13 15.27
N LEU A 358 7.39 -0.19 16.28
CA LEU A 358 7.11 -1.56 16.68
C LEU A 358 5.60 -1.82 16.81
N VAL A 359 5.21 -3.05 16.52
CA VAL A 359 3.86 -3.57 16.73
C VAL A 359 3.93 -4.85 17.57
N VAL A 360 3.02 -5.00 18.50
CA VAL A 360 2.89 -6.20 19.33
C VAL A 360 1.63 -6.96 18.94
N LEU A 361 1.78 -8.25 18.67
CA LEU A 361 0.70 -9.17 18.27
C LEU A 361 0.56 -10.28 19.32
N ASN A 362 -0.68 -10.68 19.60
CA ASN A 362 -0.98 -11.77 20.53
C ASN A 362 -0.82 -13.15 19.88
N CYS A 363 0.35 -13.41 19.34
CA CYS A 363 0.77 -14.68 18.75
C CYS A 363 2.29 -14.83 18.92
N GLU A 364 2.80 -16.00 18.53
CA GLU A 364 4.24 -16.32 18.61
C GLU A 364 4.92 -16.24 17.23
N ARG A 365 4.14 -16.27 16.14
CA ARG A 365 4.67 -16.37 14.76
C ARG A 365 3.86 -15.55 13.78
N PRO A 366 4.50 -15.00 12.72
CA PRO A 366 3.82 -14.22 11.68
C PRO A 366 2.68 -14.97 10.97
N GLU A 367 2.86 -16.27 10.73
CA GLU A 367 1.87 -17.12 10.07
C GLU A 367 0.56 -17.18 10.87
N ALA A 368 0.66 -17.26 12.20
CA ALA A 368 -0.51 -17.26 13.08
C ALA A 368 -1.24 -15.91 13.04
N ALA A 369 -0.50 -14.80 12.96
CA ALA A 369 -1.10 -13.47 12.83
C ALA A 369 -2.03 -13.37 11.62
N ILE A 370 -1.60 -13.91 10.47
CA ILE A 370 -2.40 -13.94 9.23
C ILE A 370 -3.54 -14.97 9.35
N ALA A 371 -3.23 -16.20 9.77
CA ALA A 371 -4.19 -17.29 9.78
C ALA A 371 -5.40 -17.01 10.68
N GLU A 372 -5.16 -16.39 11.85
CA GLU A 372 -6.19 -16.06 12.84
C GLU A 372 -6.69 -14.61 12.73
N ASN A 373 -6.19 -13.83 11.79
CA ASN A 373 -6.52 -12.42 11.60
C ASN A 373 -6.34 -11.59 12.89
N ILE A 374 -5.17 -11.73 13.52
CA ILE A 374 -4.88 -11.18 14.86
C ILE A 374 -4.67 -9.66 14.79
N ALA A 375 -5.51 -8.93 15.50
CA ALA A 375 -5.34 -7.48 15.59
C ALA A 375 -4.18 -7.10 16.52
N PRO A 376 -3.39 -6.05 16.17
CA PRO A 376 -2.34 -5.52 17.04
C PRO A 376 -2.87 -5.06 18.39
N ILE A 377 -2.11 -5.29 19.46
CA ILE A 377 -2.46 -4.88 20.83
C ILE A 377 -1.73 -3.61 21.27
N TYR A 378 -0.52 -3.40 20.78
CA TYR A 378 0.26 -2.17 20.98
C TYR A 378 0.89 -1.73 19.66
N GLY A 379 0.99 -0.42 19.47
CA GLY A 379 1.80 0.21 18.45
C GLY A 379 2.75 1.23 19.07
N PHE A 380 3.93 1.34 18.49
CA PHE A 380 4.94 2.31 18.88
C PHE A 380 5.51 2.99 17.64
N LYS A 381 5.71 4.29 17.71
CA LYS A 381 6.42 5.09 16.72
C LYS A 381 7.58 5.80 17.41
N ARG A 382 8.81 5.51 17.00
CA ARG A 382 10.04 6.04 17.64
C ARG A 382 10.01 5.86 19.16
N GLY A 383 9.65 4.64 19.62
CA GLY A 383 9.55 4.29 21.02
C GLY A 383 8.35 4.88 21.78
N ARG A 384 7.62 5.83 21.19
CA ARG A 384 6.39 6.37 21.77
C ARG A 384 5.22 5.44 21.50
N ARG A 385 4.50 5.04 22.54
CA ARG A 385 3.26 4.27 22.38
C ARG A 385 2.21 5.10 21.64
N THR A 386 1.72 4.59 20.49
CA THR A 386 0.72 5.25 19.66
C THR A 386 -0.69 4.79 19.97
N PHE A 387 -0.86 3.53 20.32
CA PHE A 387 -2.14 2.98 20.76
C PHE A 387 -1.99 1.78 21.70
N THR A 388 -3.08 1.48 22.40
CA THR A 388 -3.29 0.25 23.17
C THR A 388 -4.66 -0.28 22.84
N ARG A 389 -4.75 -1.58 22.49
CA ARG A 389 -6.02 -2.30 22.30
C ARG A 389 -6.24 -3.24 23.49
N GLN A 390 -7.35 -3.06 24.18
CA GLN A 390 -7.72 -3.94 25.29
C GLN A 390 -8.13 -5.32 24.76
N SER A 391 -7.69 -6.39 25.43
CA SER A 391 -8.14 -7.73 25.13
C SER A 391 -9.62 -7.90 25.50
N ALA A 392 -10.34 -8.67 24.67
CA ALA A 392 -11.71 -9.05 24.99
C ALA A 392 -11.74 -9.91 26.26
N GLN A 393 -12.76 -9.72 27.10
CA GLN A 393 -12.99 -10.50 28.33
C GLN A 393 -14.29 -11.29 28.20
N LEU A 394 -14.23 -12.56 28.59
CA LEU A 394 -15.45 -13.39 28.73
C LEU A 394 -16.02 -13.19 30.12
N HIS A 395 -17.29 -12.85 30.20
CA HIS A 395 -18.06 -12.79 31.46
C HIS A 395 -18.94 -14.01 31.54
N ARG A 396 -18.80 -14.80 32.62
CA ARG A 396 -19.62 -15.96 32.92
C ARG A 396 -20.78 -15.58 33.80
#